data_e0b5252ea3f02474eb6fa45bb565148d
#
_entry.id   e0b5252ea3f02474eb6fa45bb565148d
#
_cell.length_a   1.000
_cell.length_b   1.000
_cell.length_c   1.000
_cell.angle_alpha   90.00
_cell.angle_beta   90.00
_cell.angle_gamma   90.00
#
_symmetry.space_group_name_H-M   'P 1'
#
loop_
_entity.id
_entity.type
_entity.pdbx_description
1 polymer ?
#
loop_
_entity_poly.entity_id
_entity_poly.type
_entity_poly.pdbx_seq_one_letter_code
_entity_poly.pdbx_strand_id
1 'polypeptide(L)'
;MDMIEQQRKLFEELRQLDPGVIEDGVSDEAQYTSAAYRIMYVLKEVNGGSGWSLCDHLRSGGRDREHDPTWDNIARWSEGIFSLPEELPWVQMEKDCRSRRAKILPQICAVNVKKTSGSYVSDSRQVYAAARDNGDILK
;
A
#
# COMPACT_ATOMS: atom_id res chain seq x y z
N MET A 1 7.50 11.46 -18.26
CA MET A 1 7.94 10.73 -17.03
C MET A 1 6.72 10.02 -16.51
N ASP A 2 6.80 8.70 -16.37
CA ASP A 2 5.69 7.91 -15.84
C ASP A 2 5.55 8.08 -14.31
N MET A 3 4.46 7.59 -13.77
CA MET A 3 4.12 7.74 -12.36
C MET A 3 5.14 7.06 -11.44
N ILE A 4 5.62 5.88 -11.82
CA ILE A 4 6.62 5.13 -11.05
C ILE A 4 7.96 5.86 -11.00
N GLU A 5 8.37 6.47 -12.12
CA GLU A 5 9.62 7.25 -12.15
C GLU A 5 9.53 8.52 -11.29
N GLN A 6 8.38 9.21 -11.31
CA GLN A 6 8.13 10.35 -10.43
C GLN A 6 8.17 9.95 -8.95
N GLN A 7 7.46 8.87 -8.61
CA GLN A 7 7.45 8.31 -7.28
C GLN A 7 8.87 7.94 -6.82
N ARG A 8 9.64 7.25 -7.63
CA ARG A 8 11.02 6.86 -7.31
C ARG A 8 11.91 8.06 -7.02
N LYS A 9 11.85 9.11 -7.84
CA LYS A 9 12.61 10.36 -7.60
C LYS A 9 12.24 11.01 -6.28
N LEU A 10 10.96 11.11 -5.98
CA LEU A 10 10.48 11.63 -4.71
C LEU A 10 11.07 10.85 -3.53
N PHE A 11 11.06 9.53 -3.58
CA PHE A 11 11.60 8.70 -2.51
C PHE A 11 13.15 8.72 -2.44
N GLU A 12 13.83 8.93 -3.55
CA GLU A 12 15.28 9.19 -3.55
C GLU A 12 15.61 10.49 -2.79
N GLU A 13 14.86 11.56 -3.02
CA GLU A 13 15.01 12.84 -2.29
C GLU A 13 14.68 12.67 -0.80
N LEU A 14 13.60 11.99 -0.47
CA LEU A 14 13.20 11.74 0.92
C LEU A 14 14.27 10.92 1.67
N ARG A 15 14.88 9.92 1.05
CA ARG A 15 15.95 9.12 1.65
C ARG A 15 17.23 9.90 1.92
N GLN A 16 17.47 10.99 1.19
CA GLN A 16 18.59 11.90 1.51
C GLN A 16 18.35 12.64 2.82
N LEU A 17 17.09 12.90 3.17
CA LEU A 17 16.71 13.55 4.42
C LEU A 17 16.60 12.56 5.58
N ASP A 18 16.06 11.39 5.32
CA ASP A 18 15.89 10.29 6.29
C ASP A 18 16.09 8.92 5.61
N PRO A 19 17.22 8.24 5.86
CA PRO A 19 17.50 6.92 5.28
C PRO A 19 16.49 5.83 5.69
N GLY A 20 15.71 6.06 6.76
CA GLY A 20 14.68 5.13 7.25
C GLY A 20 13.37 5.18 6.47
N VAL A 21 13.26 6.04 5.47
CA VAL A 21 12.05 6.17 4.62
C VAL A 21 11.79 4.90 3.84
N ILE A 22 10.55 4.45 3.90
CA ILE A 22 10.05 3.26 3.21
C ILE A 22 9.18 3.72 2.04
N GLU A 23 9.55 3.27 0.84
CA GLU A 23 8.82 3.59 -0.38
C GLU A 23 7.42 2.99 -0.36
N ASP A 24 6.43 3.82 -0.70
CA ASP A 24 5.01 3.46 -0.81
C ASP A 24 4.39 4.11 -2.05
N GLY A 25 3.13 3.83 -2.33
CA GLY A 25 2.41 4.39 -3.47
C GLY A 25 1.87 3.33 -4.43
N VAL A 26 2.03 3.58 -5.71
CA VAL A 26 1.66 2.65 -6.80
C VAL A 26 2.79 1.64 -6.99
N SER A 27 2.44 0.35 -7.00
CA SER A 27 3.42 -0.73 -7.16
C SER A 27 3.58 -1.19 -8.61
N ASP A 28 2.51 -1.10 -9.40
CA ASP A 28 2.45 -1.47 -10.82
C ASP A 28 1.55 -0.48 -11.56
N GLU A 29 2.14 0.43 -12.32
CA GLU A 29 1.40 1.51 -13.00
C GLU A 29 0.42 0.97 -14.04
N ALA A 30 0.81 -0.07 -14.79
CA ALA A 30 -0.03 -0.63 -15.83
C ALA A 30 -1.28 -1.28 -15.22
N GLN A 31 -1.13 -2.04 -14.14
CA GLN A 31 -2.25 -2.66 -13.45
C GLN A 31 -3.12 -1.64 -12.72
N TYR A 32 -2.52 -0.66 -12.05
CA TYR A 32 -3.25 0.41 -11.37
C TYR A 32 -4.08 1.27 -12.32
N THR A 33 -3.51 1.66 -13.45
CA THR A 33 -4.20 2.52 -14.44
C THR A 33 -5.26 1.78 -15.22
N SER A 34 -5.13 0.47 -15.42
CA SER A 34 -6.12 -0.37 -16.09
C SER A 34 -7.20 -0.94 -15.18
N ALA A 35 -7.07 -0.77 -13.85
CA ALA A 35 -8.07 -1.23 -12.90
C ALA A 35 -9.42 -0.53 -13.13
N ALA A 36 -10.52 -1.24 -12.81
CA ALA A 36 -11.89 -0.73 -12.97
C ALA A 36 -12.12 0.59 -12.19
N TYR A 37 -11.47 0.71 -11.04
CA TYR A 37 -11.45 1.92 -10.21
C TYR A 37 -10.03 2.16 -9.69
N ARG A 38 -9.62 3.41 -9.62
CA ARG A 38 -8.33 3.79 -9.01
C ARG A 38 -8.53 3.94 -7.52
N ILE A 39 -8.08 2.95 -6.75
CA ILE A 39 -8.23 2.92 -5.30
C ILE A 39 -6.91 3.28 -4.65
N MET A 40 -6.94 4.23 -3.72
CA MET A 40 -5.80 4.58 -2.87
C MET A 40 -6.17 4.37 -1.41
N TYR A 41 -5.38 3.56 -0.72
CA TYR A 41 -5.45 3.40 0.73
C TYR A 41 -4.47 4.33 1.42
N VAL A 42 -4.97 5.16 2.33
CA VAL A 42 -4.14 6.00 3.18
C VAL A 42 -3.98 5.31 4.53
N LEU A 43 -2.76 4.91 4.83
CA LEU A 43 -2.39 4.15 6.02
C LEU A 43 -1.58 5.03 6.98
N LYS A 44 -1.42 4.59 8.22
CA LYS A 44 -0.69 5.36 9.24
C LYS A 44 0.82 5.26 9.04
N GLU A 45 1.34 4.05 9.14
CA GLU A 45 2.76 3.70 9.07
C GLU A 45 2.90 2.20 8.79
N VAL A 46 4.07 1.78 8.33
CA VAL A 46 4.41 0.36 8.20
C VAL A 46 5.07 -0.16 9.46
N ASN A 47 4.85 -1.44 9.77
CA ASN A 47 5.57 -2.18 10.80
C ASN A 47 6.58 -3.13 10.14
N GLY A 48 7.78 -3.27 10.71
CA GLY A 48 8.76 -4.24 10.22
C GLY A 48 10.16 -3.68 9.94
N GLY A 49 10.50 -2.53 10.50
CA GLY A 49 11.84 -1.93 10.35
C GLY A 49 12.01 -1.20 9.02
N SER A 50 13.26 -0.89 8.67
CA SER A 50 13.64 -0.17 7.45
C SER A 50 14.31 -1.11 6.43
N GLY A 51 14.64 -0.58 5.26
CA GLY A 51 15.40 -1.31 4.24
C GLY A 51 14.55 -2.20 3.32
N TRP A 52 13.25 -1.94 3.22
CA TRP A 52 12.34 -2.61 2.30
C TRP A 52 11.39 -1.60 1.61
N SER A 53 10.66 -2.05 0.61
CA SER A 53 9.70 -1.24 -0.13
C SER A 53 8.29 -1.82 0.03
N LEU A 54 7.32 -0.98 0.39
CA LEU A 54 5.91 -1.38 0.38
C LEU A 54 5.43 -1.64 -1.06
N CYS A 55 5.96 -0.90 -2.03
CA CYS A 55 5.64 -1.14 -3.44
C CYS A 55 6.07 -2.55 -3.89
N ASP A 56 7.26 -3.01 -3.50
CA ASP A 56 7.70 -4.38 -3.81
C ASP A 56 6.85 -5.42 -3.10
N HIS A 57 6.47 -5.14 -1.86
CA HIS A 57 5.57 -6.00 -1.10
C HIS A 57 4.20 -6.14 -1.77
N LEU A 58 3.61 -5.05 -2.24
CA LEU A 58 2.32 -5.07 -2.96
C LEU A 58 2.44 -5.79 -4.31
N ARG A 59 3.51 -5.51 -5.06
CA ARG A 59 3.77 -6.13 -6.36
C ARG A 59 3.92 -7.64 -6.26
N SER A 60 4.51 -8.14 -5.19
CA SER A 60 4.64 -9.58 -4.93
C SER A 60 3.38 -10.24 -4.37
N GLY A 61 2.34 -9.47 -4.06
CA GLY A 61 1.11 -9.98 -3.44
C GLY A 61 1.21 -10.16 -1.92
N GLY A 62 2.10 -9.42 -1.26
CA GLY A 62 2.29 -9.50 0.17
C GLY A 62 3.28 -10.59 0.60
N ARG A 63 3.26 -10.97 1.87
CA ARG A 63 4.13 -12.01 2.40
C ARG A 63 3.74 -13.37 1.85
N ASP A 64 4.74 -14.22 1.62
CA ASP A 64 4.55 -15.60 1.21
C ASP A 64 4.03 -16.47 2.35
N ARG A 65 2.79 -16.22 2.74
CA ARG A 65 2.05 -16.98 3.76
C ARG A 65 0.56 -16.99 3.41
N GLU A 66 -0.14 -17.97 3.95
CA GLU A 66 -1.56 -18.17 3.66
C GLU A 66 -2.41 -16.97 4.08
N HIS A 67 -2.15 -16.42 5.27
CA HIS A 67 -2.90 -15.27 5.80
C HIS A 67 -1.99 -14.10 6.13
N ASP A 68 -2.43 -12.93 5.72
CA ASP A 68 -1.90 -11.62 6.07
C ASP A 68 -3.07 -10.66 6.34
N PRO A 69 -3.56 -10.57 7.58
CA PRO A 69 -4.87 -10.00 7.90
C PRO A 69 -5.13 -8.61 7.31
N THR A 70 -4.15 -7.72 7.35
CA THR A 70 -4.29 -6.37 6.78
C THR A 70 -4.46 -6.44 5.27
N TRP A 71 -3.57 -7.14 4.60
CA TRP A 71 -3.56 -7.19 3.14
C TRP A 71 -4.62 -8.14 2.58
N ASP A 72 -5.03 -9.16 3.33
CA ASP A 72 -6.19 -9.99 3.00
C ASP A 72 -7.47 -9.13 2.96
N ASN A 73 -7.67 -8.26 3.95
CA ASN A 73 -8.84 -7.39 4.00
C ASN A 73 -8.81 -6.34 2.89
N ILE A 74 -7.68 -5.68 2.68
CA ILE A 74 -7.52 -4.71 1.59
C ILE A 74 -7.79 -5.35 0.23
N ALA A 75 -7.26 -6.55 -0.01
CA ALA A 75 -7.49 -7.28 -1.25
C ALA A 75 -8.97 -7.66 -1.43
N ARG A 76 -9.66 -8.11 -0.37
CA ARG A 76 -11.11 -8.41 -0.41
C ARG A 76 -11.94 -7.17 -0.73
N TRP A 77 -11.71 -6.06 -0.03
CA TRP A 77 -12.44 -4.82 -0.26
C TRP A 77 -12.23 -4.30 -1.68
N SER A 78 -10.99 -4.31 -2.16
CA SER A 78 -10.67 -3.88 -3.52
C SER A 78 -11.32 -4.77 -4.57
N GLU A 79 -11.26 -6.10 -4.42
CA GLU A 79 -11.91 -7.01 -5.35
C GLU A 79 -13.42 -6.80 -5.38
N GLY A 80 -14.06 -6.60 -4.21
CA GLY A 80 -15.49 -6.28 -4.13
C GLY A 80 -15.83 -5.00 -4.89
N ILE A 81 -15.01 -3.94 -4.75
CA ILE A 81 -15.22 -2.68 -5.47
C ILE A 81 -15.00 -2.88 -6.98
N PHE A 82 -13.95 -3.60 -7.38
CA PHE A 82 -13.68 -3.86 -8.81
C PHE A 82 -14.76 -4.68 -9.50
N SER A 83 -15.51 -5.48 -8.73
CA SER A 83 -16.58 -6.35 -9.24
C SER A 83 -17.92 -5.65 -9.37
N LEU A 84 -18.07 -4.42 -8.87
CA LEU A 84 -19.33 -3.68 -8.94
C LEU A 84 -19.85 -3.58 -10.39
N PRO A 85 -21.18 -3.74 -10.61
CA PRO A 85 -22.25 -3.87 -9.61
C PRO A 85 -22.48 -5.29 -9.09
N GLU A 86 -21.65 -6.26 -9.43
CA GLU A 86 -21.79 -7.65 -8.95
C GLU A 86 -21.34 -7.75 -7.49
N GLU A 87 -22.17 -8.38 -6.66
CA GLU A 87 -21.82 -8.68 -5.27
C GLU A 87 -21.11 -10.02 -5.18
N LEU A 88 -19.94 -10.03 -4.55
CA LEU A 88 -19.19 -11.25 -4.31
C LEU A 88 -19.63 -11.90 -2.98
N PRO A 89 -20.05 -13.18 -2.98
CA PRO A 89 -20.41 -13.85 -1.75
C PRO A 89 -19.25 -13.97 -0.77
N TRP A 90 -19.47 -13.69 0.51
CA TRP A 90 -18.44 -13.76 1.55
C TRP A 90 -17.71 -15.11 1.58
N VAL A 91 -18.43 -16.20 1.37
CA VAL A 91 -17.84 -17.56 1.30
C VAL A 91 -16.74 -17.69 0.24
N GLN A 92 -16.84 -16.94 -0.86
CA GLN A 92 -15.78 -16.88 -1.87
C GLN A 92 -14.62 -15.98 -1.39
N MET A 93 -14.94 -14.92 -0.68
CA MET A 93 -13.95 -13.94 -0.19
C MET A 93 -13.08 -14.48 0.95
N GLU A 94 -13.53 -15.51 1.66
CA GLU A 94 -12.76 -16.15 2.73
C GLU A 94 -11.68 -17.11 2.22
N LYS A 95 -11.81 -17.57 0.99
CA LYS A 95 -10.90 -18.55 0.37
C LYS A 95 -9.81 -17.84 -0.45
N ASP A 96 -8.75 -18.58 -0.75
CA ASP A 96 -7.71 -18.18 -1.69
C ASP A 96 -7.08 -16.82 -1.40
N CYS A 97 -6.89 -16.49 -0.12
CA CYS A 97 -6.39 -15.18 0.33
C CYS A 97 -5.05 -14.83 -0.34
N ARG A 98 -4.12 -15.78 -0.41
CA ARG A 98 -2.81 -15.58 -1.05
C ARG A 98 -2.95 -15.26 -2.54
N SER A 99 -3.72 -16.04 -3.28
CA SER A 99 -3.96 -15.82 -4.72
C SER A 99 -4.67 -14.50 -4.97
N ARG A 100 -5.62 -14.15 -4.10
CA ARG A 100 -6.33 -12.86 -4.17
C ARG A 100 -5.37 -11.70 -3.97
N ARG A 101 -4.50 -11.73 -2.95
CA ARG A 101 -3.49 -10.69 -2.74
C ARG A 101 -2.60 -10.54 -3.97
N ALA A 102 -2.08 -11.63 -4.51
CA ALA A 102 -1.23 -11.61 -5.69
C ALA A 102 -1.90 -10.98 -6.91
N LYS A 103 -3.21 -11.18 -7.07
CA LYS A 103 -4.01 -10.61 -8.16
C LYS A 103 -4.36 -9.13 -7.93
N ILE A 104 -4.73 -8.77 -6.70
CA ILE A 104 -5.41 -7.49 -6.40
C ILE A 104 -4.43 -6.42 -5.95
N LEU A 105 -3.45 -6.75 -5.10
CA LEU A 105 -2.57 -5.74 -4.52
C LEU A 105 -1.75 -4.95 -5.55
N PRO A 106 -1.31 -5.51 -6.68
CA PRO A 106 -0.66 -4.71 -7.72
C PRO A 106 -1.57 -3.66 -8.39
N GLN A 107 -2.88 -3.79 -8.25
CA GLN A 107 -3.87 -2.91 -8.88
C GLN A 107 -4.26 -1.69 -8.02
N ILE A 108 -3.73 -1.58 -6.81
CA ILE A 108 -4.05 -0.50 -5.89
C ILE A 108 -2.85 0.40 -5.60
N CYS A 109 -3.12 1.58 -5.05
CA CYS A 109 -2.13 2.45 -4.44
C CYS A 109 -2.26 2.36 -2.91
N ALA A 110 -1.15 2.32 -2.20
CA ALA A 110 -1.14 2.42 -0.75
C ALA A 110 -0.06 3.40 -0.29
N VAL A 111 -0.46 4.40 0.47
CA VAL A 111 0.43 5.45 0.98
C VAL A 111 0.36 5.52 2.49
N ASN A 112 1.51 5.71 3.13
CA ASN A 112 1.59 5.92 4.57
C ASN A 112 1.74 7.41 4.88
N VAL A 113 1.03 7.87 5.89
CA VAL A 113 1.18 9.24 6.40
C VAL A 113 2.57 9.44 6.98
N LYS A 114 3.04 8.50 7.81
CA LYS A 114 4.41 8.47 8.31
C LYS A 114 5.26 7.57 7.42
N LYS A 115 6.29 8.14 6.79
CA LYS A 115 7.13 7.46 5.79
C LYS A 115 8.19 6.53 6.37
N THR A 116 8.41 6.56 7.67
CA THR A 116 9.32 5.66 8.38
C THR A 116 8.55 4.58 9.14
N SER A 117 9.21 3.47 9.44
CA SER A 117 8.57 2.38 10.16
C SER A 117 8.13 2.79 11.57
N GLY A 118 7.05 2.21 12.02
CA GLY A 118 6.56 2.26 13.39
C GLY A 118 6.81 0.96 14.13
N SER A 119 6.11 0.82 15.26
CA SER A 119 6.09 -0.38 16.07
C SER A 119 4.76 -1.14 15.93
N TYR A 120 4.60 -2.22 16.66
CA TYR A 120 3.36 -3.00 16.71
C TYR A 120 2.14 -2.14 17.12
N VAL A 121 2.36 -1.13 17.97
CA VAL A 121 1.34 -0.14 18.35
C VAL A 121 1.77 1.22 17.80
N SER A 122 0.91 1.83 17.00
CA SER A 122 1.15 3.13 16.40
C SER A 122 1.03 4.26 17.44
N ASP A 123 2.03 5.12 17.56
CA ASP A 123 1.96 6.35 18.36
C ASP A 123 1.27 7.45 17.55
N SER A 124 0.04 7.76 17.93
CA SER A 124 -0.77 8.78 17.24
C SER A 124 -0.08 10.14 17.17
N ARG A 125 0.71 10.52 18.18
CA ARG A 125 1.44 11.80 18.18
C ARG A 125 2.49 11.86 17.09
N GLN A 126 3.23 10.76 16.89
CA GLN A 126 4.21 10.66 15.80
C GLN A 126 3.53 10.67 14.44
N VAL A 127 2.39 10.01 14.28
CA VAL A 127 1.61 10.02 13.03
C VAL A 127 1.07 11.42 12.73
N TYR A 128 0.55 12.14 13.73
CA TYR A 128 0.11 13.52 13.54
C TYR A 128 1.25 14.48 13.20
N ALA A 129 2.40 14.34 13.85
CA ALA A 129 3.58 15.11 13.50
C ALA A 129 4.02 14.86 12.05
N ALA A 130 4.08 13.59 11.65
CA ALA A 130 4.41 13.21 10.27
C ALA A 130 3.38 13.73 9.26
N ALA A 131 2.08 13.70 9.57
CA ALA A 131 1.04 14.23 8.70
C ALA A 131 1.21 15.73 8.45
N ARG A 132 1.57 16.49 9.50
CA ARG A 132 1.83 17.92 9.39
C ARG A 132 3.10 18.20 8.57
N ASP A 133 4.17 17.47 8.87
CA ASP A 133 5.50 17.71 8.27
C ASP A 133 5.54 17.22 6.81
N ASN A 134 4.79 16.17 6.47
CA ASN A 134 4.70 15.58 5.13
C ASN A 134 3.48 16.07 4.33
N GLY A 135 2.74 17.06 4.81
CA GLY A 135 1.51 17.53 4.19
C GLY A 135 1.65 17.96 2.74
N ASP A 136 2.82 18.43 2.33
CA ASP A 136 3.09 18.82 0.94
C ASP A 136 3.42 17.63 0.03
N ILE A 137 3.87 16.51 0.60
CA ILE A 137 4.17 15.27 -0.11
C ILE A 137 2.87 14.48 -0.40
N LEU A 138 1.86 14.66 0.44
CA LEU A 138 0.57 13.97 0.34
C LEU A 138 -0.45 14.71 -0.56
N LYS A 139 -0.07 15.85 -1.13
CA LYS A 139 -0.85 16.62 -2.11
C LYS A 139 -0.52 16.20 -3.54
#